data_f964f1ac5f10539b14e5441a6600cd54
#
_entry.id   f964f1ac5f10539b14e5441a6600cd54
#
_cell.length_a   1.000
_cell.length_b   1.000
_cell.length_c   1.000
_cell.angle_alpha   90.00
_cell.angle_beta   90.00
_cell.angle_gamma   90.00
#
_symmetry.space_group_name_H-M   'P 1'
#
loop_
_entity.id
_entity.type
_entity.pdbx_description
1 polymer ?
#
loop_
_entity_poly.entity_id
_entity_poly.type
_entity_poly.pdbx_seq_one_letter_code
_entity_poly.pdbx_strand_id
1 'polypeptide(L)'
;WNVSSGLSLFTLSKYLGDNMSLSLSGSVNSISKFADGAEFINDVKYFAGDLMLKYSLGDDLNMKNMEPFVGIGLGKTWMDTQFWMTSNASLGMNYWFSDVWGLTAQVDYKLNLSDNGRGNVPVAISANTTGDLYPIIDEGGSMRYSIGLSVKFGGTDSDGDGVYDKHDICPEVPGLKEFN
;
A
#
# COMPACT_ATOMS: atom_id res chain seq x y z
N TRP A 1 -13.72 4.88 -12.30
CA TRP A 1 -13.30 4.24 -11.03
C TRP A 1 -13.58 2.75 -11.10
N ASN A 2 -12.57 1.93 -10.75
CA ASN A 2 -12.73 0.49 -10.58
C ASN A 2 -12.72 0.20 -9.08
N VAL A 3 -13.88 -0.12 -8.53
CA VAL A 3 -14.06 -0.37 -7.09
C VAL A 3 -14.12 -1.87 -6.85
N SER A 4 -13.23 -2.40 -6.03
CA SER A 4 -13.32 -3.78 -5.57
C SER A 4 -14.33 -3.87 -4.41
N SER A 5 -15.28 -4.78 -4.51
CA SER A 5 -16.31 -5.01 -3.49
C SER A 5 -15.89 -5.97 -2.37
N GLY A 6 -14.65 -6.48 -2.42
CA GLY A 6 -14.12 -7.44 -1.47
C GLY A 6 -12.76 -7.06 -0.91
N LEU A 7 -12.15 -7.96 -0.12
CA LEU A 7 -10.79 -7.81 0.36
C LEU A 7 -9.82 -7.82 -0.82
N SER A 8 -9.27 -6.66 -1.16
CA SER A 8 -8.46 -6.45 -2.35
C SER A 8 -7.02 -6.01 -2.05
N LEU A 9 -6.71 -5.70 -0.80
CA LEU A 9 -5.38 -5.29 -0.35
C LEU A 9 -5.07 -5.97 0.98
N PHE A 10 -3.90 -6.59 1.05
CA PHE A 10 -3.29 -7.10 2.27
C PHE A 10 -1.93 -6.46 2.45
N THR A 11 -1.63 -5.97 3.64
CA THR A 11 -0.34 -5.34 3.96
C THR A 11 0.21 -5.93 5.25
N LEU A 12 1.48 -6.33 5.21
CA LEU A 12 2.26 -6.71 6.37
C LEU A 12 3.36 -5.66 6.59
N SER A 13 3.41 -5.08 7.78
CA SER A 13 4.39 -4.05 8.12
C SER A 13 5.21 -4.47 9.33
N LYS A 14 6.51 -4.14 9.28
CA LYS A 14 7.44 -4.29 10.40
C LYS A 14 7.96 -2.91 10.80
N TYR A 15 7.80 -2.56 12.06
CA TYR A 15 8.41 -1.37 12.64
C TYR A 15 9.93 -1.56 12.71
N LEU A 16 10.68 -0.54 12.33
CA LEU A 16 12.16 -0.55 12.26
C LEU A 16 12.81 0.34 13.32
N GLY A 17 12.04 1.14 14.04
CA GLY A 17 12.50 2.22 14.92
C GLY A 17 12.37 3.59 14.25
N ASP A 18 12.53 4.66 15.03
CA ASP A 18 12.56 6.06 14.57
C ASP A 18 11.38 6.42 13.67
N ASN A 19 10.17 6.03 14.07
CA ASN A 19 8.94 6.25 13.31
C ASN A 19 8.91 5.63 11.90
N MET A 20 9.87 4.75 11.58
CA MET A 20 9.95 4.07 10.29
C MET A 20 9.36 2.67 10.35
N SER A 21 8.72 2.27 9.26
CA SER A 21 8.24 0.91 9.06
C SER A 21 8.47 0.45 7.63
N LEU A 22 8.79 -0.84 7.47
CA LEU A 22 8.86 -1.51 6.19
C LEU A 22 7.57 -2.28 5.97
N SER A 23 6.90 -2.02 4.86
CA SER A 23 5.61 -2.60 4.50
C SER A 23 5.70 -3.40 3.21
N LEU A 24 5.22 -4.64 3.24
CA LEU A 24 5.01 -5.48 2.07
C LEU A 24 3.51 -5.59 1.84
N SER A 25 3.04 -5.22 0.68
CA SER A 25 1.63 -5.32 0.32
C SER A 25 1.38 -6.10 -0.95
N GLY A 26 0.29 -6.85 -0.95
CA GLY A 26 -0.27 -7.53 -2.12
C GLY A 26 -1.67 -7.00 -2.40
N SER A 27 -1.95 -6.67 -3.65
CA SER A 27 -3.29 -6.22 -4.04
C SER A 27 -3.82 -6.97 -5.25
N VAL A 28 -5.12 -7.18 -5.25
CA VAL A 28 -5.88 -7.82 -6.33
C VAL A 28 -7.08 -6.97 -6.67
N ASN A 29 -7.37 -6.83 -7.95
CA ASN A 29 -8.55 -6.12 -8.41
C ASN A 29 -9.00 -6.66 -9.78
N SER A 30 -10.17 -6.23 -10.22
CA SER A 30 -10.68 -6.44 -11.57
C SER A 30 -10.96 -5.06 -12.18
N ILE A 31 -10.37 -4.81 -13.33
CA ILE A 31 -10.49 -3.52 -14.00
C ILE A 31 -11.48 -3.68 -15.14
N SER A 32 -12.62 -3.00 -15.03
CA SER A 32 -13.70 -3.02 -16.01
C SER A 32 -13.78 -1.76 -16.87
N LYS A 33 -13.13 -0.66 -16.43
CA LYS A 33 -13.23 0.65 -17.08
C LYS A 33 -11.90 1.34 -17.16
N PHE A 34 -11.66 2.05 -18.26
CA PHE A 34 -10.56 2.99 -18.42
C PHE A 34 -10.81 4.32 -17.68
N ALA A 35 -9.79 5.18 -17.65
CA ALA A 35 -9.90 6.51 -17.04
C ALA A 35 -10.88 7.43 -17.79
N ASP A 36 -11.03 7.28 -19.09
CA ASP A 36 -11.97 7.98 -19.95
C ASP A 36 -13.42 7.46 -19.86
N GLY A 37 -13.64 6.36 -19.12
CA GLY A 37 -14.94 5.74 -18.93
C GLY A 37 -15.28 4.66 -19.96
N ALA A 38 -14.42 4.38 -20.94
CA ALA A 38 -14.60 3.23 -21.83
C ALA A 38 -14.57 1.91 -21.07
N GLU A 39 -15.44 0.98 -21.42
CA GLU A 39 -15.56 -0.32 -20.74
C GLU A 39 -14.80 -1.40 -21.51
N PHE A 40 -14.17 -2.31 -20.77
CA PHE A 40 -13.62 -3.53 -21.35
C PHE A 40 -14.74 -4.51 -21.66
N ILE A 41 -14.60 -5.31 -22.73
CA ILE A 41 -15.55 -6.40 -23.02
C ILE A 41 -15.48 -7.47 -21.92
N ASN A 42 -14.28 -7.74 -21.41
CA ASN A 42 -14.05 -8.63 -20.27
C ASN A 42 -13.19 -7.90 -19.25
N ASP A 43 -13.52 -8.06 -17.98
CA ASP A 43 -12.74 -7.52 -16.88
C ASP A 43 -11.29 -8.03 -16.92
N VAL A 44 -10.36 -7.12 -16.77
CA VAL A 44 -8.92 -7.44 -16.73
C VAL A 44 -8.49 -7.66 -15.29
N LYS A 45 -7.90 -8.80 -15.01
CA LYS A 45 -7.36 -9.12 -13.68
C LYS A 45 -6.11 -8.29 -13.41
N TYR A 46 -6.11 -7.62 -12.26
CA TYR A 46 -5.01 -6.80 -11.77
C TYR A 46 -4.44 -7.43 -10.51
N PHE A 47 -3.12 -7.58 -10.48
CA PHE A 47 -2.35 -7.96 -9.30
C PHE A 47 -1.21 -6.98 -9.11
N ALA A 48 -0.88 -6.64 -7.86
CA ALA A 48 0.34 -5.91 -7.59
C ALA A 48 0.96 -6.34 -6.25
N GLY A 49 2.29 -6.33 -6.23
CA GLY A 49 3.10 -6.48 -5.03
C GLY A 49 3.95 -5.24 -4.82
N ASP A 50 3.94 -4.68 -3.63
CA ASP A 50 4.63 -3.42 -3.33
C ASP A 50 5.44 -3.57 -2.04
N LEU A 51 6.69 -3.12 -2.07
CA LEU A 51 7.56 -2.95 -0.91
C LEU A 51 7.76 -1.46 -0.66
N MET A 52 7.40 -1.01 0.54
CA MET A 52 7.37 0.41 0.87
C MET A 52 8.06 0.68 2.21
N LEU A 53 8.87 1.72 2.25
CA LEU A 53 9.35 2.34 3.48
C LEU A 53 8.38 3.48 3.82
N LYS A 54 7.82 3.43 5.02
CA LYS A 54 6.87 4.42 5.53
C LYS A 54 7.45 5.13 6.74
N TYR A 55 7.18 6.41 6.87
CA TYR A 55 7.50 7.24 8.03
C TYR A 55 6.21 7.75 8.66
N SER A 56 6.01 7.48 9.94
CA SER A 56 4.89 7.97 10.73
C SER A 56 5.17 9.37 11.26
N LEU A 57 4.20 10.26 11.12
CA LEU A 57 4.24 11.63 11.61
C LEU A 57 3.45 11.82 12.91
N GLY A 58 2.92 10.72 13.49
CA GLY A 58 2.06 10.77 14.66
C GLY A 58 2.74 11.41 15.87
N ASP A 59 3.95 10.99 16.17
CA ASP A 59 4.75 11.50 17.27
C ASP A 59 5.19 12.95 17.04
N ASP A 60 5.67 13.25 15.83
CA ASP A 60 6.10 14.61 15.44
C ASP A 60 4.97 15.63 15.56
N LEU A 61 3.73 15.20 15.29
CA LEU A 61 2.54 16.03 15.38
C LEU A 61 1.82 15.93 16.74
N ASN A 62 2.37 15.16 17.69
CA ASN A 62 1.81 14.92 19.02
C ASN A 62 0.34 14.41 18.97
N MET A 63 0.07 13.49 18.05
CA MET A 63 -1.25 12.91 17.83
C MET A 63 -1.34 11.53 18.51
N LYS A 64 -2.17 11.39 19.56
CA LYS A 64 -2.24 10.15 20.36
C LYS A 64 -2.84 8.96 19.61
N ASN A 65 -3.92 9.17 18.85
CA ASN A 65 -4.69 8.09 18.22
C ASN A 65 -4.63 8.14 16.70
N MET A 66 -4.00 9.15 16.12
CA MET A 66 -3.87 9.34 14.69
C MET A 66 -2.39 9.28 14.32
N GLU A 67 -2.08 8.45 13.35
CA GLU A 67 -0.74 8.33 12.79
C GLU A 67 -0.79 8.65 11.29
N PRO A 68 -0.69 9.93 10.89
CA PRO A 68 -0.44 10.27 9.50
C PRO A 68 0.90 9.68 9.08
N PHE A 69 1.01 9.19 7.87
CA PHE A 69 2.27 8.66 7.36
C PHE A 69 2.48 9.03 5.89
N VAL A 70 3.74 9.08 5.51
CA VAL A 70 4.19 9.14 4.14
C VAL A 70 5.03 7.92 3.83
N GLY A 71 5.08 7.51 2.56
CA GLY A 71 5.86 6.35 2.17
C GLY A 71 6.36 6.44 0.75
N ILE A 72 7.48 5.78 0.51
CA ILE A 72 8.06 5.58 -0.81
C ILE A 72 8.42 4.11 -0.99
N GLY A 73 8.40 3.63 -2.20
CA GLY A 73 8.71 2.22 -2.44
C GLY A 73 8.77 1.83 -3.88
N LEU A 74 8.94 0.54 -4.08
CA LEU A 74 8.97 -0.11 -5.38
C LEU A 74 7.90 -1.19 -5.42
N GLY A 75 7.36 -1.42 -6.59
CA GLY A 75 6.37 -2.45 -6.79
C GLY A 75 6.49 -3.14 -8.14
N LYS A 76 5.76 -4.21 -8.26
CA LYS A 76 5.53 -4.90 -9.52
C LYS A 76 4.04 -5.10 -9.70
N THR A 77 3.56 -4.71 -10.88
CA THR A 77 2.15 -4.83 -11.25
C THR A 77 2.02 -5.82 -12.40
N TRP A 78 1.02 -6.66 -12.31
CA TRP A 78 0.63 -7.62 -13.35
C TRP A 78 -0.80 -7.31 -13.76
N MET A 79 -1.03 -7.28 -15.05
CA MET A 79 -2.34 -7.11 -15.64
C MET A 79 -2.48 -8.04 -16.82
N ASP A 80 -3.33 -9.04 -16.69
CA ASP A 80 -3.43 -10.16 -17.63
C ASP A 80 -2.07 -10.83 -17.85
N THR A 81 -1.54 -10.81 -19.08
CA THR A 81 -0.24 -11.39 -19.45
C THR A 81 0.94 -10.43 -19.33
N GLN A 82 0.70 -9.17 -19.01
CA GLN A 82 1.71 -8.12 -18.95
C GLN A 82 2.13 -7.83 -17.51
N PHE A 83 3.37 -7.39 -17.35
CA PHE A 83 3.85 -6.90 -16.05
C PHE A 83 4.84 -5.74 -16.23
N TRP A 84 4.92 -4.89 -15.21
CA TRP A 84 5.88 -3.78 -15.16
C TRP A 84 6.27 -3.45 -13.73
N MET A 85 7.42 -2.80 -13.60
CA MET A 85 7.90 -2.28 -12.33
C MET A 85 7.33 -0.89 -12.09
N THR A 86 7.07 -0.56 -10.84
CA THR A 86 6.58 0.76 -10.43
C THR A 86 7.44 1.34 -9.33
N SER A 87 7.59 2.67 -9.33
CA SER A 87 7.97 3.40 -8.13
C SER A 87 6.70 3.98 -7.50
N ASN A 88 6.61 3.88 -6.18
CA ASN A 88 5.38 4.19 -5.47
C ASN A 88 5.64 5.26 -4.43
N ALA A 89 4.70 6.21 -4.32
CA ALA A 89 4.60 7.15 -3.21
C ALA A 89 3.26 6.94 -2.51
N SER A 90 3.23 6.99 -1.20
CA SER A 90 2.00 6.86 -0.42
C SER A 90 1.82 7.98 0.59
N LEU A 91 0.58 8.32 0.81
CA LEU A 91 0.13 9.19 1.88
C LEU A 91 -1.06 8.50 2.55
N GLY A 92 -1.07 8.46 3.87
CA GLY A 92 -2.17 7.82 4.58
C GLY A 92 -2.26 8.23 6.03
N MET A 93 -3.23 7.65 6.69
CA MET A 93 -3.50 7.85 8.11
C MET A 93 -3.98 6.56 8.74
N ASN A 94 -3.41 6.21 9.87
CA ASN A 94 -3.94 5.21 10.78
C ASN A 94 -4.70 5.91 11.89
N TYR A 95 -5.89 5.42 12.22
CA TYR A 95 -6.66 5.83 13.39
C TYR A 95 -6.80 4.64 14.32
N TRP A 96 -6.17 4.69 15.50
CA TRP A 96 -6.16 3.65 16.49
C TRP A 96 -7.27 3.89 17.53
N PHE A 97 -8.29 3.04 17.52
CA PHE A 97 -9.38 3.10 18.50
C PHE A 97 -9.13 2.14 19.68
N SER A 98 -8.09 1.33 19.61
CA SER A 98 -7.52 0.55 20.73
C SER A 98 -6.04 0.30 20.47
N ASP A 99 -5.30 -0.25 21.46
CA ASP A 99 -3.88 -0.57 21.34
C ASP A 99 -3.57 -1.58 20.24
N VAL A 100 -4.57 -2.37 19.85
CA VAL A 100 -4.44 -3.45 18.86
C VAL A 100 -5.14 -3.11 17.55
N TRP A 101 -6.27 -2.42 17.57
CA TRP A 101 -7.16 -2.24 16.44
C TRP A 101 -7.22 -0.81 15.95
N GLY A 102 -7.16 -0.65 14.66
CA GLY A 102 -7.24 0.65 13.99
C GLY A 102 -7.88 0.56 12.61
N LEU A 103 -8.09 1.72 12.03
CA LEU A 103 -8.49 1.91 10.64
C LEU A 103 -7.36 2.61 9.90
N THR A 104 -7.09 2.17 8.67
CA THR A 104 -6.14 2.82 7.77
C THR A 104 -6.86 3.34 6.55
N ALA A 105 -6.63 4.61 6.21
CA ALA A 105 -6.95 5.18 4.92
C ALA A 105 -5.65 5.59 4.22
N GLN A 106 -5.49 5.21 2.95
CA GLN A 106 -4.24 5.40 2.22
C GLN A 106 -4.51 5.70 0.74
N VAL A 107 -3.70 6.59 0.19
CA VAL A 107 -3.61 6.86 -1.25
C VAL A 107 -2.19 6.51 -1.69
N ASP A 108 -2.09 5.69 -2.73
CA ASP A 108 -0.82 5.34 -3.37
C ASP A 108 -0.81 5.91 -4.78
N TYR A 109 0.27 6.57 -5.12
CA TYR A 109 0.59 6.96 -6.49
C TYR A 109 1.68 6.05 -7.02
N LYS A 110 1.41 5.37 -8.11
CA LYS A 110 2.29 4.40 -8.75
C LYS A 110 2.75 4.94 -10.10
N LEU A 111 4.06 5.16 -10.25
CA LEU A 111 4.72 5.54 -11.49
C LEU A 111 5.31 4.31 -12.15
N ASN A 112 5.07 4.15 -13.44
CA ASN A 112 5.65 3.06 -14.23
C ASN A 112 7.13 3.36 -14.51
N LEU A 113 8.03 2.44 -14.14
CA LEU A 113 9.48 2.58 -14.31
C LEU A 113 10.00 1.93 -15.60
N SER A 114 9.21 1.12 -16.27
CA SER A 114 9.66 0.28 -17.37
C SER A 114 8.99 0.64 -18.68
N ASP A 115 9.75 1.08 -19.66
CA ASP A 115 9.32 1.24 -21.05
C ASP A 115 8.96 -0.09 -21.73
N ASN A 116 9.43 -1.22 -21.18
CA ASN A 116 9.16 -2.56 -21.71
C ASN A 116 7.74 -3.06 -21.38
N GLY A 117 6.99 -2.36 -20.54
CA GLY A 117 5.59 -2.64 -20.21
C GLY A 117 4.58 -2.07 -21.20
N ARG A 118 5.03 -1.44 -22.28
CA ARG A 118 4.19 -1.10 -23.45
C ARG A 118 3.79 -2.35 -24.23
N GLY A 119 3.33 -3.38 -23.55
CA GLY A 119 2.64 -4.47 -24.20
C GLY A 119 1.30 -3.94 -24.68
N ASN A 120 1.10 -3.95 -25.99
CA ASN A 120 -0.22 -3.83 -26.56
C ASN A 120 -1.06 -4.97 -26.01
N VAL A 121 -1.74 -4.77 -24.89
CA VAL A 121 -2.76 -5.74 -24.46
C VAL A 121 -3.87 -5.64 -25.51
N PRO A 122 -4.19 -6.74 -26.21
CA PRO A 122 -5.34 -6.75 -27.09
C PRO A 122 -6.58 -6.61 -26.23
N VAL A 123 -7.00 -5.39 -26.02
CA VAL A 123 -8.23 -5.12 -25.30
C VAL A 123 -9.32 -5.03 -26.33
N ALA A 124 -10.17 -6.02 -26.36
CA ALA A 124 -11.44 -5.92 -27.06
C ALA A 124 -12.32 -4.90 -26.31
N ILE A 125 -12.41 -3.69 -26.84
CA ILE A 125 -13.29 -2.65 -26.34
C ILE A 125 -14.67 -2.84 -26.92
N SER A 126 -15.72 -2.55 -26.14
CA SER A 126 -17.13 -2.63 -26.52
C SER A 126 -17.41 -2.02 -27.88
N ALA A 127 -18.01 -2.81 -28.68
CA ALA A 127 -18.85 -2.80 -29.85
C ALA A 127 -18.86 -1.65 -30.87
N ASN A 128 -18.07 -0.59 -30.74
CA ASN A 128 -18.09 0.48 -31.77
C ASN A 128 -16.71 0.98 -32.21
N THR A 129 -15.63 0.33 -31.85
CA THR A 129 -14.31 0.73 -32.29
C THR A 129 -13.61 -0.42 -32.97
N THR A 130 -13.28 -0.22 -34.22
CA THR A 130 -12.32 -0.99 -35.00
C THR A 130 -11.08 -1.23 -34.16
N GLY A 131 -10.77 -2.47 -33.89
CA GLY A 131 -9.58 -3.12 -33.34
C GLY A 131 -8.32 -2.33 -33.03
N ASP A 132 -8.41 -1.11 -32.57
CA ASP A 132 -7.30 -0.28 -32.19
C ASP A 132 -6.76 -0.74 -30.84
N LEU A 133 -5.48 -1.09 -30.83
CA LEU A 133 -4.72 -1.41 -29.62
C LEU A 133 -4.54 -0.13 -28.81
N TYR A 134 -5.29 0.01 -27.72
CA TYR A 134 -5.04 1.11 -26.80
C TYR A 134 -3.85 0.76 -25.90
N PRO A 135 -2.86 1.66 -25.76
CA PRO A 135 -1.87 1.51 -24.72
C PRO A 135 -2.59 1.64 -23.37
N ILE A 136 -2.68 0.53 -22.62
CA ILE A 136 -3.30 0.50 -21.29
C ILE A 136 -2.53 1.38 -20.32
N ILE A 137 -1.30 1.74 -20.66
CA ILE A 137 -0.37 2.48 -19.83
C ILE A 137 0.17 3.62 -20.67
N ASP A 138 -0.44 4.77 -20.55
CA ASP A 138 0.18 6.02 -20.89
C ASP A 138 1.39 6.24 -19.95
N GLU A 139 2.33 7.10 -20.32
CA GLU A 139 3.52 7.45 -19.50
C GLU A 139 3.16 7.98 -18.10
N GLY A 140 1.89 7.93 -17.74
CA GLY A 140 1.32 8.35 -16.47
C GLY A 140 1.34 7.30 -15.37
N GLY A 141 1.17 7.74 -14.18
CA GLY A 141 0.98 6.90 -13.00
C GLY A 141 -0.49 6.51 -12.80
N SER A 142 -0.71 5.59 -11.88
CA SER A 142 -2.04 5.24 -11.40
C SER A 142 -2.20 5.58 -9.93
N MET A 143 -3.41 5.96 -9.54
CA MET A 143 -3.76 6.18 -8.14
C MET A 143 -4.59 5.02 -7.61
N ARG A 144 -4.21 4.54 -6.43
CA ARG A 144 -4.96 3.55 -5.66
C ARG A 144 -5.40 4.19 -4.35
N TYR A 145 -6.70 4.15 -4.09
CA TYR A 145 -7.30 4.56 -2.82
C TYR A 145 -7.69 3.29 -2.06
N SER A 146 -7.32 3.21 -0.80
CA SER A 146 -7.66 2.07 0.05
C SER A 146 -8.12 2.53 1.43
N ILE A 147 -9.06 1.76 1.97
CA ILE A 147 -9.49 1.87 3.35
C ILE A 147 -9.56 0.47 3.92
N GLY A 148 -9.13 0.28 5.15
CA GLY A 148 -9.05 -1.06 5.72
C GLY A 148 -8.94 -1.07 7.23
N LEU A 149 -9.08 -2.26 7.77
CA LEU A 149 -8.83 -2.55 9.18
C LEU A 149 -7.35 -2.83 9.38
N SER A 150 -6.77 -2.26 10.43
CA SER A 150 -5.39 -2.47 10.82
C SER A 150 -5.31 -3.14 12.18
N VAL A 151 -4.36 -4.04 12.32
CA VAL A 151 -4.11 -4.78 13.56
C VAL A 151 -2.63 -4.66 13.89
N LYS A 152 -2.31 -4.20 15.11
CA LYS A 152 -0.96 -4.23 15.66
C LYS A 152 -0.71 -5.58 16.34
N PHE A 153 0.36 -6.24 15.95
CA PHE A 153 0.88 -7.42 16.63
C PHE A 153 2.19 -7.05 17.33
N GLY A 154 2.33 -7.45 18.55
CA GLY A 154 3.47 -7.08 19.41
C GLY A 154 2.99 -6.19 20.55
N GLY A 155 3.91 -5.61 21.27
CA GLY A 155 3.67 -4.60 22.30
C GLY A 155 4.17 -3.24 21.83
N THR A 156 3.89 -2.21 22.60
CA THR A 156 4.64 -0.96 22.60
C THR A 156 6.00 -1.26 23.25
N ASP A 157 7.04 -0.66 22.73
CA ASP A 157 8.39 -0.67 23.28
C ASP A 157 8.77 0.81 23.36
N SER A 158 8.46 1.43 24.51
CA SER A 158 8.46 2.89 24.64
C SER A 158 9.85 3.47 24.69
N ASP A 159 10.84 2.68 25.12
CA ASP A 159 12.24 3.12 25.27
C ASP A 159 13.18 2.54 24.21
N GLY A 160 12.69 1.59 23.39
CA GLY A 160 13.42 1.04 22.24
C GLY A 160 14.48 0.02 22.59
N ASP A 161 14.46 -0.59 23.77
CA ASP A 161 15.43 -1.58 24.21
C ASP A 161 15.19 -3.00 23.66
N GLY A 162 14.02 -3.23 23.04
CA GLY A 162 13.61 -4.48 22.43
C GLY A 162 12.75 -5.37 23.32
N VAL A 163 12.39 -4.90 24.52
CA VAL A 163 11.42 -5.51 25.41
C VAL A 163 10.11 -4.72 25.35
N TYR A 164 9.02 -5.39 25.13
CA TYR A 164 7.72 -4.70 25.09
C TYR A 164 7.30 -4.25 26.48
N ASP A 165 6.71 -3.05 26.62
CA ASP A 165 6.28 -2.41 27.87
C ASP A 165 5.55 -3.36 28.84
N LYS A 166 4.73 -4.25 28.31
CA LYS A 166 4.00 -5.26 29.12
C LYS A 166 4.89 -6.33 29.76
N HIS A 167 6.12 -6.46 29.28
CA HIS A 167 7.12 -7.42 29.75
C HIS A 167 8.34 -6.71 30.35
N ASP A 168 8.38 -5.40 30.27
CA ASP A 168 9.42 -4.56 30.79
C ASP A 168 9.09 -4.04 32.19
N ILE A 169 10.06 -4.15 33.10
CA ILE A 169 9.94 -3.65 34.50
C ILE A 169 10.02 -2.12 34.52
N CYS A 170 10.71 -1.51 33.54
CA CYS A 170 10.93 -0.07 33.48
C CYS A 170 10.66 0.47 32.06
N PRO A 171 9.41 0.50 31.58
CA PRO A 171 9.02 0.74 30.18
C PRO A 171 9.47 2.08 29.56
N GLU A 172 10.00 2.99 30.36
CA GLU A 172 10.48 4.32 29.91
C GLU A 172 12.01 4.48 30.04
N VAL A 173 12.72 3.43 30.47
CA VAL A 173 14.17 3.50 30.71
C VAL A 173 14.85 2.33 30.04
N PRO A 174 15.59 2.56 28.92
CA PRO A 174 16.24 1.49 28.17
C PRO A 174 17.12 0.61 29.07
N GLY A 175 16.74 -0.65 29.17
CA GLY A 175 17.47 -1.67 29.91
C GLY A 175 18.68 -2.19 29.12
N LEU A 176 19.65 -2.75 29.86
CA LEU A 176 20.70 -3.54 29.23
C LEU A 176 20.11 -4.90 28.85
N LYS A 177 20.19 -5.29 27.59
CA LYS A 177 19.67 -6.58 27.05
C LYS A 177 20.13 -7.84 27.80
N GLU A 178 21.13 -7.72 28.64
CA GLU A 178 21.66 -8.80 29.46
C GLU A 178 20.91 -9.03 30.78
N PHE A 179 19.97 -8.14 31.12
CA PHE A 179 19.23 -8.15 32.38
C PHE A 179 17.67 -8.15 32.23
N ASN A 180 17.18 -8.30 31.02
CA ASN A 180 15.75 -8.39 30.70
C ASN A 180 15.34 -9.83 30.44
#